data_1f06c7c0f43b3d395b92bde2a36fd176
#
_entry.id   1f06c7c0f43b3d395b92bde2a36fd176
#
_cell.length_a   1.000
_cell.length_b   1.000
_cell.length_c   1.000
_cell.angle_alpha   90.00
_cell.angle_beta   90.00
_cell.angle_gamma   90.00
#
_symmetry.space_group_name_H-M   'P 1'
#
loop_
_entity.id
_entity.type
_entity.pdbx_description
1 polymer ?
#
loop_
_entity_poly.entity_id
_entity_poly.type
_entity_poly.pdbx_seq_one_letter_code
_entity_poly.pdbx_strand_id
1 'polypeptide(L)'
;HQKQLFTICKKSKPKLVLYIAPTGTGKTLSPLGLSENNRIIFVCAARHVGLALAKSCISSGKKVAFAFGCNGAEDIRLHYYSAKDYTKNKRSGGIGKVDNSVGDKVEIMICDIKSYIHAMYYMLAFNAKEKIILYWDEPTITMDYETHEFHDIIKENWNKNLIPNVVLSSATLPHSNEIAET
;
A
#
# COMPACT_ATOMS: atom_id res chain seq x y z
N HIS A 1 15.59 0.67 -13.98
CA HIS A 1 15.22 0.11 -12.65
C HIS A 1 13.75 -0.29 -12.58
N GLN A 2 12.83 0.56 -12.98
CA GLN A 2 11.39 0.26 -12.95
C GLN A 2 11.02 -0.89 -13.88
N LYS A 3 11.63 -0.96 -15.06
CA LYS A 3 11.40 -2.03 -16.03
C LYS A 3 11.78 -3.40 -15.47
N GLN A 4 12.91 -3.49 -14.78
CA GLN A 4 13.36 -4.72 -14.12
C GLN A 4 12.41 -5.11 -12.98
N LEU A 5 11.96 -4.15 -12.18
CA LEU A 5 11.02 -4.39 -11.10
C LEU A 5 9.70 -4.97 -11.64
N PHE A 6 9.15 -4.39 -12.70
CA PHE A 6 7.91 -4.87 -13.30
C PHE A 6 8.06 -6.29 -13.87
N THR A 7 9.19 -6.58 -14.49
CA THR A 7 9.47 -7.90 -15.03
C THR A 7 9.55 -8.95 -13.92
N ILE A 8 10.21 -8.64 -12.80
CA ILE A 8 10.32 -9.53 -11.65
C ILE A 8 8.94 -9.77 -11.05
N CYS A 9 8.12 -8.74 -10.88
CA CYS A 9 6.80 -8.84 -10.27
C CYS A 9 5.78 -9.59 -11.12
N LYS A 10 6.04 -9.79 -12.40
CA LYS A 10 5.17 -10.59 -13.29
C LYS A 10 5.31 -12.10 -13.11
N LYS A 11 6.37 -12.55 -12.45
CA LYS A 11 6.57 -13.98 -12.19
C LYS A 11 5.58 -14.50 -11.16
N SER A 12 5.09 -15.72 -11.32
CA SER A 12 4.03 -16.30 -10.49
C SER A 12 4.47 -16.79 -9.11
N LYS A 13 5.76 -16.90 -8.85
CA LYS A 13 6.28 -17.42 -7.57
C LYS A 13 6.30 -16.34 -6.49
N PRO A 14 6.09 -16.68 -5.20
CA PRO A 14 6.30 -15.74 -4.10
C PRO A 14 7.69 -15.12 -4.16
N LYS A 15 7.79 -13.81 -3.89
CA LYS A 15 9.06 -13.10 -4.03
C LYS A 15 9.16 -11.91 -3.10
N LEU A 16 10.37 -11.68 -2.65
CA LEU A 16 10.76 -10.48 -1.94
C LEU A 16 11.69 -9.68 -2.85
N VAL A 17 11.33 -8.46 -3.16
CA VAL A 17 12.10 -7.56 -4.01
C VAL A 17 12.55 -6.35 -3.21
N LEU A 18 13.85 -6.11 -3.16
CA LEU A 18 14.39 -4.87 -2.62
C LEU A 18 14.60 -3.89 -3.77
N TYR A 19 13.85 -2.79 -3.75
CA TYR A 19 13.91 -1.75 -4.77
C TYR A 19 14.56 -0.51 -4.18
N ILE A 20 15.72 -0.14 -4.74
CA ILE A 20 16.46 1.05 -4.31
C ILE A 20 16.33 2.09 -5.41
N ALA A 21 15.74 3.23 -5.08
CA ALA A 21 15.58 4.34 -6.00
C ALA A 21 16.00 5.64 -5.32
N PRO A 22 16.64 6.55 -6.03
CA PRO A 22 16.91 7.88 -5.49
C PRO A 22 15.59 8.56 -5.11
N THR A 23 15.63 9.41 -4.10
CA THR A 23 14.49 10.23 -3.71
C THR A 23 13.99 11.02 -4.92
N GLY A 24 12.68 10.93 -5.18
CA GLY A 24 12.09 11.65 -6.31
C GLY A 24 11.01 10.84 -7.02
N THR A 25 10.80 11.18 -8.29
CA THR A 25 9.66 10.72 -9.08
C THR A 25 9.60 9.22 -9.34
N GLY A 26 10.74 8.55 -9.50
CA GLY A 26 10.75 7.11 -9.80
C GLY A 26 10.15 6.27 -8.70
N LYS A 27 10.37 6.65 -7.46
CA LYS A 27 9.88 5.94 -6.28
C LYS A 27 8.36 6.00 -6.15
N THR A 28 7.76 7.16 -6.43
CA THR A 28 6.31 7.36 -6.39
C THR A 28 5.59 6.68 -7.56
N LEU A 29 6.23 6.64 -8.73
CA LEU A 29 5.63 6.06 -9.94
C LEU A 29 5.64 4.54 -9.95
N SER A 30 6.52 3.88 -9.17
CA SER A 30 6.63 2.42 -9.16
C SER A 30 5.35 1.72 -8.70
N PRO A 31 4.69 2.12 -7.59
CA PRO A 31 3.41 1.51 -7.22
C PRO A 31 2.34 1.72 -8.29
N LEU A 32 2.30 2.89 -8.89
CA LEU A 32 1.33 3.21 -9.93
C LEU A 32 1.50 2.29 -11.15
N GLY A 33 2.73 2.07 -11.59
CA GLY A 33 3.02 1.17 -12.71
C GLY A 33 2.70 -0.28 -12.39
N LEU A 34 3.02 -0.75 -11.19
CA LEU A 34 2.72 -2.11 -10.76
C LEU A 34 1.20 -2.37 -10.69
N SER A 35 0.39 -1.35 -10.44
CA SER A 35 -1.06 -1.48 -10.35
C SER A 35 -1.74 -1.78 -11.68
N GLU A 36 -1.04 -1.71 -12.79
CA GLU A 36 -1.60 -2.05 -14.11
C GLU A 36 -2.03 -3.51 -14.19
N ASN A 37 -1.30 -4.42 -13.54
CA ASN A 37 -1.57 -5.85 -13.60
C ASN A 37 -1.82 -6.48 -12.23
N ASN A 38 -1.73 -5.70 -11.16
CA ASN A 38 -1.81 -6.20 -9.79
C ASN A 38 -2.59 -5.22 -8.92
N ARG A 39 -3.04 -5.70 -7.77
CA ARG A 39 -3.55 -4.85 -6.70
C ARG A 39 -2.40 -4.51 -5.77
N ILE A 40 -2.34 -3.27 -5.29
CA ILE A 40 -1.23 -2.80 -4.47
C ILE A 40 -1.73 -2.46 -3.07
N ILE A 41 -0.98 -2.92 -2.06
CA ILE A 41 -1.09 -2.38 -0.71
C ILE A 41 0.18 -1.59 -0.46
N PHE A 42 0.04 -0.28 -0.38
CA PHE A 42 1.17 0.63 -0.15
C PHE A 42 1.22 1.01 1.33
N VAL A 43 2.30 0.63 2.00
CA VAL A 43 2.51 0.90 3.42
C VAL A 43 3.55 1.99 3.58
N CYS A 44 3.21 3.04 4.32
CA CYS A 44 4.11 4.15 4.59
C CYS A 44 4.12 4.49 6.09
N ALA A 45 5.28 4.92 6.59
CA ALA A 45 5.41 5.37 7.97
C ALA A 45 4.84 6.78 8.14
N ALA A 46 4.95 7.62 7.13
CA ALA A 46 4.49 9.00 7.16
C ALA A 46 3.25 9.18 6.27
N ARG A 47 2.17 9.67 6.86
CA ARG A 47 0.90 9.85 6.16
C ARG A 47 1.01 10.74 4.92
N HIS A 48 1.84 11.79 4.98
CA HIS A 48 1.99 12.72 3.85
C HIS A 48 2.54 12.04 2.59
N VAL A 49 3.37 11.01 2.74
CA VAL A 49 3.90 10.22 1.61
C VAL A 49 2.76 9.46 0.92
N GLY A 50 1.91 8.83 1.71
CA GLY A 50 0.74 8.12 1.19
C GLY A 50 -0.25 9.06 0.50
N LEU A 51 -0.48 10.23 1.06
CA LEU A 51 -1.37 11.22 0.46
C LEU A 51 -0.83 11.79 -0.86
N ALA A 52 0.49 11.95 -0.96
CA ALA A 52 1.12 12.37 -2.22
C ALA A 52 0.96 11.30 -3.31
N LEU A 53 1.15 10.04 -2.97
CA LEU A 53 0.89 8.92 -3.89
C LEU A 53 -0.58 8.89 -4.30
N ALA A 54 -1.50 9.04 -3.36
CA ALA A 54 -2.94 9.05 -3.64
C ALA A 54 -3.31 10.12 -4.64
N LYS A 55 -2.74 11.31 -4.51
CA LYS A 55 -2.98 12.42 -5.42
C LYS A 55 -2.57 12.07 -6.85
N SER A 56 -1.40 11.47 -7.02
CA SER A 56 -0.91 11.02 -8.33
C SER A 56 -1.79 9.92 -8.91
N CYS A 57 -2.21 8.96 -8.08
CA CYS A 57 -3.06 7.85 -8.51
C CYS A 57 -4.45 8.33 -8.95
N ILE A 58 -5.06 9.22 -8.18
CA ILE A 58 -6.37 9.79 -8.50
C ILE A 58 -6.30 10.58 -9.80
N SER A 59 -5.25 11.38 -9.98
CA SER A 59 -5.03 12.14 -11.22
C SER A 59 -4.88 11.23 -12.44
N SER A 60 -4.39 10.01 -12.25
CA SER A 60 -4.24 9.01 -13.31
C SER A 60 -5.46 8.11 -13.49
N GLY A 61 -6.55 8.37 -12.78
CA GLY A 61 -7.78 7.60 -12.87
C GLY A 61 -7.74 6.26 -12.13
N LYS A 62 -6.77 6.03 -11.25
CA LYS A 62 -6.69 4.81 -10.46
C LYS A 62 -7.68 4.84 -9.30
N LYS A 63 -8.13 3.65 -8.91
CA LYS A 63 -9.12 3.48 -7.84
C LYS A 63 -8.39 3.25 -6.51
N VAL A 64 -8.51 4.21 -5.61
CA VAL A 64 -7.72 4.32 -4.39
C VAL A 64 -8.59 4.16 -3.15
N ALA A 65 -8.06 3.51 -2.12
CA ALA A 65 -8.64 3.44 -0.79
C ALA A 65 -7.58 3.79 0.26
N PHE A 66 -8.04 4.15 1.44
CA PHE A 66 -7.21 4.64 2.53
C PHE A 66 -7.48 3.87 3.82
N ALA A 67 -6.43 3.45 4.49
CA ALA A 67 -6.48 2.83 5.80
C ALA A 67 -5.45 3.50 6.72
N PHE A 68 -5.82 4.62 7.31
CA PHE A 68 -4.98 5.37 8.23
C PHE A 68 -5.59 5.38 9.63
N GLY A 69 -4.82 4.96 10.64
CA GLY A 69 -5.28 4.95 12.02
C GLY A 69 -6.49 4.04 12.24
N CYS A 70 -6.59 2.94 11.50
CA CYS A 70 -7.73 2.03 11.58
C CYS A 70 -7.64 1.12 12.80
N ASN A 71 -8.79 0.94 13.46
CA ASN A 71 -8.96 -0.07 14.51
C ASN A 71 -9.68 -1.32 13.99
N GLY A 72 -10.23 -1.25 12.78
CA GLY A 72 -10.92 -2.34 12.12
C GLY A 72 -11.16 -2.03 10.66
N ALA A 73 -11.65 -3.01 9.92
CA ALA A 73 -11.91 -2.86 8.49
C ALA A 73 -12.98 -1.79 8.19
N GLU A 74 -13.88 -1.54 9.14
CA GLU A 74 -14.93 -0.52 9.00
C GLU A 74 -14.37 0.91 8.97
N ASP A 75 -13.14 1.11 9.40
CA ASP A 75 -12.47 2.41 9.36
C ASP A 75 -11.80 2.71 8.02
N ILE A 76 -11.76 1.74 7.11
CA ILE A 76 -11.19 1.91 5.78
C ILE A 76 -12.11 2.81 4.95
N ARG A 77 -11.52 3.76 4.20
CA ARG A 77 -12.27 4.72 3.38
C ARG A 77 -11.85 4.62 1.93
N LEU A 78 -12.85 4.55 1.06
CA LEU A 78 -12.64 4.53 -0.39
C LEU A 78 -12.81 5.93 -0.95
N HIS A 79 -11.94 6.29 -1.91
CA HIS A 79 -12.24 7.42 -2.77
C HIS A 79 -13.54 7.09 -3.54
N TYR A 80 -14.43 8.05 -3.70
CA TYR A 80 -15.77 7.78 -4.24
C TYR A 80 -15.74 7.03 -5.58
N TYR A 81 -14.77 7.31 -6.40
CA TYR A 81 -14.60 6.67 -7.71
C TYR A 81 -14.26 5.17 -7.59
N SER A 82 -13.75 4.76 -6.43
CA SER A 82 -13.38 3.37 -6.14
C SER A 82 -14.53 2.58 -5.53
N ALA A 83 -15.58 3.25 -5.09
CA ALA A 83 -16.71 2.61 -4.44
C ALA A 83 -17.70 2.06 -5.46
N LYS A 84 -18.40 1.00 -5.09
CA LYS A 84 -19.48 0.45 -5.89
C LYS A 84 -20.67 1.42 -5.93
N ASP A 85 -21.01 1.99 -4.78
CA ASP A 85 -22.12 2.92 -4.63
C ASP A 85 -21.69 4.16 -3.85
N TYR A 86 -22.18 5.30 -4.29
CA TYR A 86 -22.02 6.58 -3.58
C TYR A 86 -23.19 7.51 -3.92
N THR A 87 -23.41 8.50 -3.07
CA THR A 87 -24.45 9.51 -3.28
C THR A 87 -23.84 10.87 -3.59
N LYS A 88 -24.59 11.73 -4.29
CA LYS A 88 -24.20 13.12 -4.53
C LYS A 88 -25.08 14.04 -3.71
N ASN A 89 -24.48 15.12 -3.20
CA ASN A 89 -25.23 16.16 -2.51
C ASN A 89 -25.98 17.01 -3.55
N LYS A 90 -27.31 17.03 -3.49
CA LYS A 90 -28.16 17.74 -4.45
C LYS A 90 -27.93 19.26 -4.44
N ARG A 91 -27.54 19.85 -3.31
CA ARG A 91 -27.34 21.30 -3.19
C ARG A 91 -25.98 21.75 -3.71
N SER A 92 -24.91 21.04 -3.36
CA SER A 92 -23.54 21.45 -3.70
C SER A 92 -22.97 20.75 -4.93
N GLY A 93 -23.61 19.66 -5.39
CA GLY A 93 -23.06 18.80 -6.43
C GLY A 93 -21.89 17.94 -5.96
N GLY A 94 -21.49 18.06 -4.69
CA GLY A 94 -20.38 17.29 -4.10
C GLY A 94 -20.77 15.87 -3.76
N ILE A 95 -19.77 15.09 -3.36
CA ILE A 95 -19.96 13.70 -2.95
C ILE A 95 -20.52 13.65 -1.53
N GLY A 96 -21.61 12.95 -1.35
CA GLY A 96 -22.23 12.72 -0.05
C GLY A 96 -21.70 11.46 0.62
N LYS A 97 -22.51 10.44 0.67
CA LYS A 97 -22.19 9.17 1.33
C LYS A 97 -21.51 8.21 0.37
N VAL A 98 -20.43 7.56 0.81
CA VAL A 98 -19.69 6.55 0.04
C VAL A 98 -19.82 5.20 0.74
N ASP A 99 -20.14 4.15 -0.02
CA ASP A 99 -20.18 2.80 0.50
C ASP A 99 -18.76 2.22 0.55
N ASN A 100 -18.21 2.10 1.75
CA ASN A 100 -16.86 1.58 1.97
C ASN A 100 -16.83 0.05 2.17
N SER A 101 -17.94 -0.63 2.11
CA SER A 101 -18.02 -2.06 2.42
C SER A 101 -17.61 -2.95 1.25
N VAL A 102 -17.69 -2.47 0.03
CA VAL A 102 -17.37 -3.24 -1.18
C VAL A 102 -16.15 -2.63 -1.87
N GLY A 103 -15.02 -3.32 -1.77
CA GLY A 103 -13.73 -2.85 -2.27
C GLY A 103 -13.19 -3.62 -3.47
N ASP A 104 -14.05 -4.29 -4.24
CA ASP A 104 -13.64 -5.10 -5.39
C ASP A 104 -13.00 -4.27 -6.51
N LYS A 105 -13.31 -2.98 -6.58
CA LYS A 105 -12.75 -2.06 -7.57
C LYS A 105 -11.44 -1.40 -7.12
N VAL A 106 -11.07 -1.50 -5.86
CA VAL A 106 -9.87 -0.83 -5.33
C VAL A 106 -8.61 -1.42 -5.98
N GLU A 107 -7.82 -0.57 -6.60
CA GLU A 107 -6.56 -0.95 -7.25
C GLU A 107 -5.36 -0.70 -6.35
N ILE A 108 -5.39 0.37 -5.57
CA ILE A 108 -4.30 0.75 -4.66
C ILE A 108 -4.89 1.08 -3.29
N MET A 109 -4.49 0.29 -2.29
CA MET A 109 -4.81 0.54 -0.89
C MET A 109 -3.61 1.21 -0.23
N ILE A 110 -3.80 2.42 0.29
CA ILE A 110 -2.73 3.18 0.96
C ILE A 110 -2.99 3.14 2.46
N CYS A 111 -2.01 2.66 3.22
CA CYS A 111 -2.17 2.49 4.66
C CYS A 111 -0.92 2.93 5.41
N ASP A 112 -1.10 3.20 6.70
CA ASP A 112 0.00 3.36 7.63
C ASP A 112 0.41 1.99 8.21
N ILE A 113 1.50 1.97 8.98
CA ILE A 113 2.04 0.72 9.56
C ILE A 113 1.01 0.08 10.49
N LYS A 114 0.30 0.88 11.28
CA LYS A 114 -0.67 0.38 12.27
C LYS A 114 -1.89 -0.26 11.63
N SER A 115 -2.26 0.17 10.44
CA SER A 115 -3.49 -0.27 9.76
C SER A 115 -3.26 -1.38 8.75
N TYR A 116 -2.00 -1.82 8.55
CA TYR A 116 -1.66 -2.77 7.49
C TYR A 116 -2.47 -4.06 7.57
N ILE A 117 -2.60 -4.65 8.75
CA ILE A 117 -3.30 -5.93 8.89
C ILE A 117 -4.77 -5.80 8.46
N HIS A 118 -5.43 -4.73 8.84
CA HIS A 118 -6.82 -4.47 8.42
C HIS A 118 -6.91 -4.22 6.91
N ALA A 119 -5.96 -3.46 6.35
CA ALA A 119 -5.88 -3.22 4.91
C ALA A 119 -5.67 -4.52 4.14
N MET A 120 -4.79 -5.39 4.63
CA MET A 120 -4.49 -6.68 4.02
C MET A 120 -5.74 -7.57 3.98
N TYR A 121 -6.43 -7.74 5.10
CA TYR A 121 -7.64 -8.56 5.13
C TYR A 121 -8.75 -7.99 4.26
N TYR A 122 -8.88 -6.68 4.22
CA TYR A 122 -9.85 -6.02 3.34
C TYR A 122 -9.58 -6.34 1.87
N MET A 123 -8.33 -6.22 1.43
CA MET A 123 -7.95 -6.52 0.05
C MET A 123 -8.08 -8.01 -0.27
N LEU A 124 -7.76 -8.88 0.68
CA LEU A 124 -7.91 -10.32 0.51
C LEU A 124 -9.38 -10.77 0.41
N ALA A 125 -10.29 -10.00 0.95
CA ALA A 125 -11.73 -10.29 0.83
C ALA A 125 -12.22 -10.20 -0.62
N PHE A 126 -11.54 -9.43 -1.47
CA PHE A 126 -11.95 -9.18 -2.85
C PHE A 126 -10.96 -9.67 -3.89
N ASN A 127 -9.74 -10.06 -3.50
CA ASN A 127 -8.68 -10.44 -4.42
C ASN A 127 -7.91 -11.66 -3.92
N ALA A 128 -7.45 -12.50 -4.84
CA ALA A 128 -6.53 -13.58 -4.49
C ALA A 128 -5.18 -12.98 -4.06
N LYS A 129 -4.53 -13.60 -3.08
CA LYS A 129 -3.26 -13.12 -2.53
C LYS A 129 -2.15 -13.01 -3.58
N GLU A 130 -2.19 -13.86 -4.61
CA GLU A 130 -1.21 -13.87 -5.70
C GLU A 130 -1.34 -12.65 -6.61
N LYS A 131 -2.50 -11.97 -6.58
CA LYS A 131 -2.76 -10.76 -7.35
C LYS A 131 -2.40 -9.49 -6.62
N ILE A 132 -1.98 -9.59 -5.36
CA ILE A 132 -1.68 -8.46 -4.51
C ILE A 132 -0.17 -8.35 -4.35
N ILE A 133 0.34 -7.12 -4.43
CA ILE A 133 1.73 -6.79 -4.10
C ILE A 133 1.71 -5.89 -2.86
N LEU A 134 2.42 -6.31 -1.82
CA LEU A 134 2.72 -5.47 -0.67
C LEU A 134 3.91 -4.59 -1.03
N TYR A 135 3.70 -3.29 -1.10
CA TYR A 135 4.75 -2.30 -1.39
C TYR A 135 5.01 -1.49 -0.13
N TRP A 136 6.15 -1.73 0.51
CA TRP A 136 6.52 -1.07 1.75
C TRP A 136 7.53 0.03 1.47
N ASP A 137 7.13 1.28 1.74
CA ASP A 137 7.96 2.45 1.50
C ASP A 137 8.84 2.76 2.72
N GLU A 138 10.15 2.85 2.52
CA GLU A 138 11.15 3.17 3.54
C GLU A 138 11.05 2.28 4.78
N PRO A 139 11.13 0.94 4.64
CA PRO A 139 10.99 0.03 5.79
C PRO A 139 12.11 0.21 6.83
N THR A 140 13.26 0.75 6.42
CA THR A 140 14.43 0.92 7.29
C THR A 140 14.33 2.12 8.21
N ILE A 141 13.41 3.06 8.00
CA ILE A 141 13.26 4.26 8.83
C ILE A 141 13.06 3.89 10.30
N THR A 142 12.24 2.87 10.57
CA THR A 142 11.94 2.45 11.93
C THR A 142 12.89 1.38 12.45
N MET A 143 13.64 0.72 11.57
CA MET A 143 14.62 -0.31 11.95
C MET A 143 15.88 0.28 12.58
N ASP A 144 16.22 1.53 12.24
CA ASP A 144 17.40 2.22 12.75
C ASP A 144 17.29 2.59 14.23
N TYR A 145 16.11 2.47 14.84
CA TYR A 145 15.86 2.81 16.24
C TYR A 145 15.55 1.55 17.05
N GLU A 146 16.42 1.19 17.98
CA GLU A 146 16.24 0.00 18.83
C GLU A 146 14.94 0.01 19.64
N THR A 147 14.51 1.19 20.05
CA THR A 147 13.34 1.37 20.92
C THR A 147 12.20 2.13 20.28
N HIS A 148 12.17 2.17 18.95
CA HIS A 148 11.08 2.85 18.25
C HIS A 148 9.73 2.17 18.54
N GLU A 149 8.69 2.98 18.79
CA GLU A 149 7.35 2.48 19.14
C GLU A 149 6.73 1.55 18.09
N PHE A 150 7.17 1.64 16.83
CA PHE A 150 6.65 0.84 15.74
C PHE A 150 7.32 -0.52 15.58
N HIS A 151 8.40 -0.81 16.32
CA HIS A 151 9.12 -2.08 16.17
C HIS A 151 8.21 -3.30 16.38
N ASP A 152 7.44 -3.31 17.46
CA ASP A 152 6.54 -4.42 17.76
C ASP A 152 5.42 -4.54 16.73
N ILE A 153 4.92 -3.41 16.26
CA ILE A 153 3.87 -3.37 15.24
C ILE A 153 4.40 -3.89 13.91
N ILE A 154 5.63 -3.53 13.53
CA ILE A 154 6.27 -4.01 12.31
C ILE A 154 6.49 -5.52 12.38
N LYS A 155 6.98 -6.03 13.50
CA LYS A 155 7.16 -7.47 13.71
C LYS A 155 5.83 -8.20 13.60
N GLU A 156 4.78 -7.68 14.19
CA GLU A 156 3.44 -8.25 14.09
C GLU A 156 2.95 -8.26 12.64
N ASN A 157 3.16 -7.18 11.90
CA ASN A 157 2.78 -7.10 10.50
C ASN A 157 3.47 -8.19 9.67
N TRP A 158 4.78 -8.39 9.88
CA TRP A 158 5.52 -9.42 9.15
C TRP A 158 5.10 -10.83 9.55
N ASN A 159 4.84 -11.06 10.84
CA ASN A 159 4.39 -12.37 11.32
C ASN A 159 3.00 -12.75 10.80
N LYS A 160 2.12 -11.78 10.64
CA LYS A 160 0.74 -11.99 10.17
C LYS A 160 0.56 -11.81 8.67
N ASN A 161 1.60 -11.39 7.97
CA ASN A 161 1.51 -11.12 6.54
C ASN A 161 1.20 -12.39 5.73
N LEU A 162 0.15 -12.33 4.92
CA LEU A 162 -0.28 -13.41 4.03
C LEU A 162 0.02 -13.13 2.56
N ILE A 163 0.55 -11.94 2.24
CA ILE A 163 0.82 -11.55 0.86
C ILE A 163 2.20 -12.10 0.44
N PRO A 164 2.26 -12.97 -0.60
CA PRO A 164 3.52 -13.59 -1.00
C PRO A 164 4.45 -12.67 -1.79
N ASN A 165 3.92 -11.66 -2.46
CA ASN A 165 4.70 -10.75 -3.28
C ASN A 165 4.95 -9.45 -2.53
N VAL A 166 6.21 -9.23 -2.13
CA VAL A 166 6.59 -8.09 -1.30
C VAL A 166 7.68 -7.28 -1.98
N VAL A 167 7.48 -5.96 -2.06
CA VAL A 167 8.47 -5.01 -2.55
C VAL A 167 8.83 -4.09 -1.38
N LEU A 168 10.12 -4.00 -1.07
CA LEU A 168 10.66 -3.05 -0.11
C LEU A 168 11.34 -1.93 -0.89
N SER A 169 10.86 -0.71 -0.74
CA SER A 169 11.39 0.46 -1.44
C SER A 169 12.14 1.36 -0.47
N SER A 170 13.39 1.64 -0.76
CA SER A 170 14.24 2.50 0.08
C SER A 170 15.08 3.42 -0.79
N ALA A 171 15.38 4.61 -0.28
CA ALA A 171 16.31 5.53 -0.91
C ALA A 171 17.77 5.14 -0.64
N THR A 172 18.02 4.38 0.41
CA THR A 172 19.35 3.94 0.82
C THR A 172 19.38 2.42 0.98
N LEU A 173 20.56 1.82 0.71
CA LEU A 173 20.75 0.39 0.90
C LEU A 173 20.75 0.06 2.40
N PRO A 174 19.83 -0.79 2.90
CA PRO A 174 19.86 -1.21 4.30
C PRO A 174 21.03 -2.15 4.58
N HIS A 175 21.45 -2.21 5.85
CA HIS A 175 22.46 -3.18 6.27
C HIS A 175 21.91 -4.61 6.14
N SER A 176 22.82 -5.56 5.86
CA SER A 176 22.42 -6.97 5.70
C SER A 176 21.70 -7.54 6.91
N ASN A 177 22.05 -7.10 8.12
CA ASN A 177 21.40 -7.52 9.36
C ASN A 177 19.94 -7.07 9.44
N GLU A 178 19.64 -5.87 8.95
CA GLU A 178 18.29 -5.33 8.90
C GLU A 178 17.40 -6.14 7.94
N ILE A 179 17.97 -6.54 6.81
CA ILE A 179 17.26 -7.38 5.83
C ILE A 179 16.97 -8.75 6.40
N ALA A 180 17.93 -9.35 7.14
CA ALA A 180 17.77 -10.69 7.72
C ALA A 180 16.67 -10.74 8.79
N GLU A 181 16.42 -9.65 9.51
CA GLU A 181 15.37 -9.55 10.52
C GLU A 181 13.97 -9.34 9.91
N THR A 182 13.90 -8.96 8.65
CA THR A 182 12.67 -8.68 7.95
C THR A 182 12.20 -9.88 7.14
#